data_a38c2bb1b76e249ca73045a5e8a066b2
#
_entry.id   a38c2bb1b76e249ca73045a5e8a066b2
#
_cell.length_a   1.000
_cell.length_b   1.000
_cell.length_c   1.000
_cell.angle_alpha   90.00
_cell.angle_beta   90.00
_cell.angle_gamma   90.00
#
_symmetry.space_group_name_H-M   'P 1'
#
loop_
_entity.id
_entity.type
_entity.pdbx_description
1 polymer ?
#
loop_
_entity_poly.entity_id
_entity_poly.type
_entity_poly.pdbx_seq_one_letter_code
_entity_poly.pdbx_strand_id
1 'polypeptide(L)'
;MQNVRPLYDLHPSPSDMLAEVTAGLSSNPKTLPCKYFYDARGSALFDQICELDEYYPTRTEISILKESAEEIGRSIGPDALVIEPGSGNSQKVRLLLNALQTPAGYVPLDISGEHLIQAARRLGADYEELPIWPVCADFNQKLALPDLSPLDQRGLIFFPGSTIGNFPEPERIALLQRLGQICEPHVSGLLIGIDLIKDRKRLEQAYDDKKGVTAAFNLNLLSHINRALKANFVIDQFTHRALFNQEHSRIEMYLVSDRDQQVKIGGEVFAFRSGEAIHTESAYKFSVESFAETARRAKWHFEGSWTDPDELFALLLLRSEPNQNA
;
A
#
# COMPACT_ATOMS: atom_id res chain seq x y z
N MET A 1 22.29 -15.08 -10.52
CA MET A 1 21.13 -15.07 -9.60
C MET A 1 20.04 -15.94 -10.24
N GLN A 2 20.08 -17.26 -9.95
CA GLN A 2 19.10 -18.22 -10.49
C GLN A 2 17.79 -18.24 -9.69
N ASN A 3 17.77 -17.64 -8.50
CA ASN A 3 16.65 -17.63 -7.58
C ASN A 3 15.59 -16.53 -7.89
N VAL A 4 15.95 -15.47 -8.60
CA VAL A 4 14.98 -14.43 -9.04
C VAL A 4 14.44 -14.79 -10.41
N ARG A 5 13.15 -15.06 -10.51
CA ARG A 5 12.47 -15.40 -11.77
C ARG A 5 12.29 -14.15 -12.64
N PRO A 6 12.02 -14.31 -13.94
CA PRO A 6 11.65 -13.20 -14.81
C PRO A 6 10.44 -12.43 -14.26
N LEU A 7 10.38 -11.11 -14.54
CA LEU A 7 9.23 -10.30 -14.16
C LEU A 7 7.96 -10.82 -14.84
N TYR A 8 6.94 -11.12 -14.04
CA TYR A 8 5.60 -11.40 -14.55
C TYR A 8 4.81 -10.08 -14.57
N ASP A 9 4.57 -9.57 -15.79
CA ASP A 9 4.01 -8.25 -16.00
C ASP A 9 2.51 -8.30 -16.32
N LEU A 10 1.68 -7.79 -15.41
CA LEU A 10 0.23 -7.60 -15.55
C LEU A 10 -0.13 -6.11 -15.54
N HIS A 11 0.77 -5.27 -15.99
CA HIS A 11 0.69 -3.81 -15.84
C HIS A 11 -0.62 -3.22 -16.39
N PRO A 12 -1.31 -2.33 -15.64
CA PRO A 12 -2.52 -1.67 -16.13
C PRO A 12 -2.22 -0.82 -17.36
N SER A 13 -3.15 -0.80 -18.33
CA SER A 13 -2.98 -0.06 -19.57
C SER A 13 -3.06 1.47 -19.32
N PRO A 14 -2.37 2.30 -20.16
CA PRO A 14 -2.52 3.75 -20.10
C PRO A 14 -3.96 4.25 -20.28
N SER A 15 -4.83 3.48 -20.96
CA SER A 15 -6.26 3.77 -21.12
C SER A 15 -7.01 3.75 -19.80
N ASP A 16 -6.62 2.87 -18.86
CA ASP A 16 -7.25 2.79 -17.54
C ASP A 16 -6.96 4.07 -16.73
N MET A 17 -5.72 4.56 -16.78
CA MET A 17 -5.35 5.81 -16.10
C MET A 17 -6.15 7.02 -16.60
N LEU A 18 -6.34 7.15 -17.91
CA LEU A 18 -7.12 8.28 -18.48
C LEU A 18 -8.56 8.21 -17.98
N ALA A 19 -9.22 7.07 -18.06
CA ALA A 19 -10.60 6.89 -17.64
C ALA A 19 -10.78 7.19 -16.14
N GLU A 20 -9.89 6.70 -15.28
CA GLU A 20 -9.97 6.92 -13.85
C GLU A 20 -9.72 8.38 -13.46
N VAL A 21 -8.72 9.03 -14.06
CA VAL A 21 -8.40 10.44 -13.80
C VAL A 21 -9.53 11.35 -14.25
N THR A 22 -10.09 11.14 -15.45
CA THR A 22 -11.20 11.97 -15.97
C THR A 22 -12.48 11.76 -15.15
N ALA A 23 -12.80 10.53 -14.76
CA ALA A 23 -13.92 10.23 -13.87
C ALA A 23 -13.77 10.92 -12.51
N GLY A 24 -12.57 10.85 -11.89
CA GLY A 24 -12.31 11.48 -10.61
C GLY A 24 -12.38 13.01 -10.65
N LEU A 25 -11.87 13.65 -11.71
CA LEU A 25 -11.95 15.10 -11.88
C LEU A 25 -13.36 15.59 -12.26
N SER A 26 -14.21 14.71 -12.80
CA SER A 26 -15.62 15.00 -13.08
C SER A 26 -16.51 14.82 -11.85
N SER A 27 -16.02 14.19 -10.80
CA SER A 27 -16.78 13.99 -9.56
C SER A 27 -16.91 15.27 -8.74
N ASN A 28 -17.87 15.29 -7.82
CA ASN A 28 -18.02 16.39 -6.86
C ASN A 28 -18.20 15.81 -5.44
N PRO A 29 -17.20 15.98 -4.57
CA PRO A 29 -15.90 16.66 -4.76
C PRO A 29 -15.00 15.94 -5.76
N LYS A 30 -14.04 16.68 -6.36
CA LYS A 30 -13.04 16.12 -7.27
C LYS A 30 -12.07 15.18 -6.52
N THR A 31 -11.69 14.10 -7.17
CA THR A 31 -10.77 13.10 -6.61
C THR A 31 -9.71 12.70 -7.63
N LEU A 32 -8.58 12.16 -7.14
CA LEU A 32 -7.59 11.46 -7.95
C LEU A 32 -7.17 10.16 -7.24
N PRO A 33 -7.00 9.04 -7.97
CA PRO A 33 -6.59 7.77 -7.35
C PRO A 33 -5.18 7.83 -6.79
N CYS A 34 -4.99 7.47 -5.51
CA CYS A 34 -3.72 7.52 -4.80
C CYS A 34 -2.65 6.57 -5.38
N LYS A 35 -3.05 5.50 -6.10
CA LYS A 35 -2.09 4.59 -6.75
C LYS A 35 -1.17 5.29 -7.75
N TYR A 36 -1.58 6.43 -8.32
CA TYR A 36 -0.78 7.22 -9.25
C TYR A 36 0.26 8.12 -8.58
N PHE A 37 0.37 8.13 -7.27
CA PHE A 37 1.52 8.71 -6.57
C PHE A 37 2.83 8.00 -6.93
N TYR A 38 2.78 6.68 -7.15
CA TYR A 38 3.93 5.78 -7.18
C TYR A 38 4.54 5.59 -8.57
N ASP A 39 4.84 6.71 -9.28
CA ASP A 39 5.83 6.66 -10.35
C ASP A 39 7.26 6.61 -9.76
N ALA A 40 8.29 6.50 -10.58
CA ALA A 40 9.67 6.42 -10.09
C ALA A 40 10.07 7.58 -9.16
N ARG A 41 9.60 8.81 -9.44
CA ARG A 41 9.85 9.97 -8.58
C ARG A 41 9.02 9.92 -7.29
N GLY A 42 7.76 9.54 -7.39
CA GLY A 42 6.87 9.40 -6.24
C GLY A 42 7.36 8.32 -5.28
N SER A 43 7.81 7.18 -5.78
CA SER A 43 8.41 6.12 -4.95
C SER A 43 9.65 6.62 -4.22
N ALA A 44 10.54 7.38 -4.89
CA ALA A 44 11.71 7.98 -4.24
C ALA A 44 11.35 9.05 -3.19
N LEU A 45 10.25 9.81 -3.41
CA LEU A 45 9.74 10.76 -2.41
C LEU A 45 9.11 10.02 -1.22
N PHE A 46 8.41 8.92 -1.45
CA PHE A 46 7.85 8.10 -0.38
C PHE A 46 8.95 7.46 0.48
N ASP A 47 10.04 6.99 -0.12
CA ASP A 47 11.22 6.53 0.64
C ASP A 47 11.75 7.64 1.56
N GLN A 48 11.81 8.89 1.09
CA GLN A 48 12.22 10.04 1.93
C GLN A 48 11.18 10.34 3.03
N ILE A 49 9.88 10.21 2.75
CA ILE A 49 8.83 10.34 3.78
C ILE A 49 9.06 9.33 4.90
N CYS A 50 9.37 8.08 4.56
CA CYS A 50 9.63 7.02 5.53
C CYS A 50 10.80 7.31 6.49
N GLU A 51 11.70 8.21 6.13
CA GLU A 51 12.84 8.64 6.94
C GLU A 51 12.56 9.90 7.79
N LEU A 52 11.39 10.56 7.62
CA LEU A 52 11.04 11.76 8.38
C LEU A 52 10.73 11.43 9.85
N ASP A 53 11.17 12.29 10.74
CA ASP A 53 10.86 12.19 12.17
C ASP A 53 9.36 12.26 12.46
N GLU A 54 8.61 13.04 11.66
CA GLU A 54 7.17 13.17 11.77
C GLU A 54 6.42 11.92 11.29
N TYR A 55 6.97 11.17 10.32
CA TYR A 55 6.34 9.98 9.74
C TYR A 55 6.66 8.72 10.56
N TYR A 56 6.00 8.57 11.71
CA TYR A 56 6.21 7.47 12.64
C TYR A 56 5.82 6.06 12.11
N PRO A 57 4.86 5.87 11.16
CA PRO A 57 4.33 4.53 10.86
C PRO A 57 5.41 3.53 10.45
N THR A 58 6.32 3.91 9.55
CA THR A 58 7.37 3.00 9.06
C THR A 58 8.32 2.55 10.16
N ARG A 59 8.85 3.47 10.96
CA ARG A 59 9.82 3.12 12.02
C ARG A 59 9.15 2.33 13.14
N THR A 60 7.89 2.64 13.48
CA THR A 60 7.13 1.93 14.50
C THR A 60 6.86 0.48 14.07
N GLU A 61 6.38 0.28 12.84
CA GLU A 61 6.16 -1.07 12.30
C GLU A 61 7.46 -1.88 12.23
N ILE A 62 8.57 -1.27 11.85
CA ILE A 62 9.91 -1.90 11.87
C ILE A 62 10.31 -2.30 13.29
N SER A 63 10.03 -1.46 14.31
CA SER A 63 10.30 -1.78 15.71
C SER A 63 9.50 -3.00 16.15
N ILE A 64 8.20 -3.04 15.89
CA ILE A 64 7.33 -4.19 16.19
C ILE A 64 7.85 -5.46 15.51
N LEU A 65 8.17 -5.39 14.20
CA LEU A 65 8.71 -6.54 13.47
C LEU A 65 10.01 -7.08 14.08
N LYS A 66 10.89 -6.20 14.58
CA LYS A 66 12.15 -6.61 15.22
C LYS A 66 11.94 -7.20 16.60
N GLU A 67 11.12 -6.56 17.43
CA GLU A 67 10.89 -6.93 18.81
C GLU A 67 10.05 -8.21 18.94
N SER A 68 9.12 -8.43 18.01
CA SER A 68 8.21 -9.59 18.02
C SER A 68 8.55 -10.66 16.97
N ALA A 69 9.73 -10.57 16.33
CA ALA A 69 10.13 -11.43 15.21
C ALA A 69 9.93 -12.94 15.48
N GLU A 70 10.43 -13.42 16.62
CA GLU A 70 10.35 -14.85 17.00
C GLU A 70 8.91 -15.32 17.24
N GLU A 71 8.10 -14.48 17.86
CA GLU A 71 6.70 -14.79 18.13
C GLU A 71 5.87 -14.80 16.84
N ILE A 72 6.06 -13.79 15.97
CA ILE A 72 5.45 -13.73 14.65
C ILE A 72 5.83 -14.98 13.84
N GLY A 73 7.11 -15.33 13.76
CA GLY A 73 7.59 -16.48 13.02
C GLY A 73 7.01 -17.80 13.52
N ARG A 74 6.91 -17.97 14.85
CA ARG A 74 6.28 -19.16 15.46
C ARG A 74 4.78 -19.24 15.16
N SER A 75 4.07 -18.12 15.20
CA SER A 75 2.64 -18.06 14.93
C SER A 75 2.32 -18.35 13.46
N ILE A 76 3.18 -17.91 12.52
CA ILE A 76 3.03 -18.22 11.10
C ILE A 76 3.33 -19.69 10.82
N GLY A 77 4.40 -20.23 11.41
CA GLY A 77 4.87 -21.61 11.21
C GLY A 77 5.83 -21.78 10.03
N PRO A 78 6.30 -23.01 9.77
CA PRO A 78 7.30 -23.29 8.74
C PRO A 78 6.72 -23.24 7.32
N ASP A 79 7.64 -23.16 6.35
CA ASP A 79 7.40 -23.32 4.92
C ASP A 79 6.37 -22.31 4.33
N ALA A 80 6.34 -21.10 4.86
CA ALA A 80 5.45 -20.06 4.35
C ALA A 80 5.93 -19.50 3.00
N LEU A 81 5.03 -19.42 2.01
CA LEU A 81 5.20 -18.62 0.81
C LEU A 81 4.71 -17.20 1.09
N VAL A 82 5.63 -16.24 1.16
CA VAL A 82 5.29 -14.84 1.45
C VAL A 82 4.88 -14.12 0.17
N ILE A 83 3.69 -13.52 0.17
CA ILE A 83 3.16 -12.70 -0.92
C ILE A 83 2.96 -11.30 -0.38
N GLU A 84 3.63 -10.30 -0.99
CA GLU A 84 3.61 -8.92 -0.51
C GLU A 84 3.05 -7.96 -1.56
N PRO A 85 1.76 -7.57 -1.46
CA PRO A 85 1.19 -6.51 -2.29
C PRO A 85 1.75 -5.13 -1.91
N GLY A 86 2.28 -4.37 -2.88
CA GLY A 86 2.91 -3.09 -2.64
C GLY A 86 4.28 -3.22 -1.96
N SER A 87 5.13 -4.12 -2.46
CA SER A 87 6.39 -4.53 -1.81
C SER A 87 7.44 -3.43 -1.63
N GLY A 88 7.37 -2.35 -2.41
CA GLY A 88 8.24 -1.18 -2.28
C GLY A 88 9.73 -1.53 -2.24
N ASN A 89 10.46 -1.04 -1.21
CA ASN A 89 11.92 -1.22 -1.07
C ASN A 89 12.35 -2.52 -0.37
N SER A 90 11.41 -3.42 -0.05
CA SER A 90 11.65 -4.73 0.59
C SER A 90 12.32 -4.68 1.98
N GLN A 91 12.33 -3.54 2.67
CA GLN A 91 12.98 -3.43 3.99
C GLN A 91 12.24 -4.24 5.06
N LYS A 92 10.92 -4.15 5.08
CA LYS A 92 10.08 -4.81 6.10
C LYS A 92 10.03 -6.32 5.90
N VAL A 93 9.94 -6.78 4.64
CA VAL A 93 9.89 -8.22 4.36
C VAL A 93 11.18 -8.94 4.76
N ARG A 94 12.34 -8.27 4.73
CA ARG A 94 13.60 -8.84 5.23
C ARG A 94 13.51 -9.24 6.70
N LEU A 95 12.87 -8.40 7.52
CA LEU A 95 12.66 -8.69 8.94
C LEU A 95 11.75 -9.90 9.12
N LEU A 96 10.68 -9.98 8.31
CA LEU A 96 9.78 -11.13 8.33
C LEU A 96 10.48 -12.41 7.85
N LEU A 97 11.16 -12.38 6.70
CA LEU A 97 11.85 -13.55 6.14
C LEU A 97 12.89 -14.12 7.10
N ASN A 98 13.61 -13.25 7.84
CA ASN A 98 14.58 -13.69 8.86
C ASN A 98 13.92 -14.33 10.10
N ALA A 99 12.65 -14.01 10.37
CA ALA A 99 11.88 -14.58 11.49
C ALA A 99 11.22 -15.91 11.13
N LEU A 100 10.97 -16.16 9.83
CA LEU A 100 10.29 -17.36 9.37
C LEU A 100 11.19 -18.61 9.42
N GLN A 101 10.58 -19.75 9.72
CA GLN A 101 11.23 -21.04 9.62
C GLN A 101 11.11 -21.55 8.18
N THR A 102 12.23 -21.75 7.50
CA THR A 102 12.30 -22.33 6.15
C THR A 102 11.30 -21.69 5.16
N PRO A 103 11.33 -20.35 4.91
CA PRO A 103 10.37 -19.75 3.99
C PRO A 103 10.48 -20.37 2.60
N ALA A 104 9.34 -20.79 2.04
CA ALA A 104 9.29 -21.51 0.76
C ALA A 104 9.57 -20.62 -0.45
N GLY A 105 9.33 -19.30 -0.32
CA GLY A 105 9.58 -18.34 -1.37
C GLY A 105 8.97 -16.98 -1.09
N TYR A 106 9.18 -16.05 -2.05
CA TYR A 106 8.69 -14.69 -1.94
C TYR A 106 8.11 -14.20 -3.28
N VAL A 107 6.93 -13.62 -3.21
CA VAL A 107 6.21 -13.05 -4.36
C VAL A 107 5.95 -11.56 -4.09
N PRO A 108 6.89 -10.69 -4.43
CA PRO A 108 6.64 -9.25 -4.36
C PRO A 108 5.72 -8.79 -5.49
N LEU A 109 4.68 -8.02 -5.15
CA LEU A 109 3.79 -7.39 -6.12
C LEU A 109 3.91 -5.87 -6.00
N ASP A 110 4.10 -5.18 -7.14
CA ASP A 110 4.11 -3.72 -7.18
C ASP A 110 3.65 -3.22 -8.56
N ILE A 111 3.13 -2.00 -8.61
CA ILE A 111 2.72 -1.36 -9.87
C ILE A 111 3.92 -0.79 -10.64
N SER A 112 5.04 -0.55 -9.97
CA SER A 112 6.29 -0.02 -10.53
C SER A 112 7.25 -1.15 -10.91
N GLY A 113 7.14 -1.71 -12.11
CA GLY A 113 7.91 -2.86 -12.57
C GLY A 113 9.44 -2.67 -12.53
N GLU A 114 9.94 -1.47 -12.88
CA GLU A 114 11.39 -1.18 -12.84
C GLU A 114 11.93 -1.18 -11.40
N HIS A 115 11.22 -0.54 -10.49
CA HIS A 115 11.59 -0.50 -9.08
C HIS A 115 11.50 -1.89 -8.45
N LEU A 116 10.43 -2.63 -8.74
CA LEU A 116 10.18 -4.00 -8.29
C LEU A 116 11.33 -4.94 -8.67
N ILE A 117 11.73 -4.98 -9.94
CA ILE A 117 12.80 -5.90 -10.37
C ILE A 117 14.16 -5.56 -9.75
N GLN A 118 14.43 -4.28 -9.53
CA GLN A 118 15.66 -3.86 -8.83
C GLN A 118 15.63 -4.28 -7.37
N ALA A 119 14.49 -4.11 -6.67
CA ALA A 119 14.32 -4.54 -5.28
C ALA A 119 14.43 -6.07 -5.16
N ALA A 120 13.78 -6.83 -6.05
CA ALA A 120 13.84 -8.29 -6.08
C ALA A 120 15.28 -8.80 -6.32
N ARG A 121 16.05 -8.17 -7.20
CA ARG A 121 17.47 -8.53 -7.43
C ARG A 121 18.33 -8.27 -6.20
N ARG A 122 18.16 -7.13 -5.52
CA ARG A 122 18.89 -6.82 -4.28
C ARG A 122 18.55 -7.84 -3.19
N LEU A 123 17.26 -8.15 -3.02
CA LEU A 123 16.83 -9.17 -2.06
C LEU A 123 17.42 -10.54 -2.40
N GLY A 124 17.34 -10.96 -3.67
CA GLY A 124 17.82 -12.26 -4.12
C GLY A 124 19.34 -12.45 -3.97
N ALA A 125 20.12 -11.37 -3.91
CA ALA A 125 21.55 -11.44 -3.60
C ALA A 125 21.81 -11.80 -2.13
N ASP A 126 20.92 -11.39 -1.22
CA ASP A 126 21.06 -11.67 0.22
C ASP A 126 20.40 -13.01 0.63
N TYR A 127 19.48 -13.52 -0.19
CA TYR A 127 18.74 -14.77 0.05
C TYR A 127 18.91 -15.71 -1.15
N GLU A 128 20.12 -16.24 -1.37
CA GLU A 128 20.49 -16.99 -2.58
C GLU A 128 19.65 -18.25 -2.83
N GLU A 129 19.14 -18.89 -1.78
CA GLU A 129 18.34 -20.12 -1.84
C GLU A 129 16.83 -19.85 -1.91
N LEU A 130 16.37 -18.60 -1.64
CA LEU A 130 14.96 -18.25 -1.62
C LEU A 130 14.46 -17.98 -3.05
N PRO A 131 13.50 -18.73 -3.59
CA PRO A 131 12.87 -18.42 -4.86
C PRO A 131 12.06 -17.13 -4.77
N ILE A 132 12.23 -16.23 -5.75
CA ILE A 132 11.54 -14.93 -5.82
C ILE A 132 10.83 -14.79 -7.16
N TRP A 133 9.53 -14.50 -7.12
CA TRP A 133 8.67 -14.27 -8.31
C TRP A 133 8.16 -12.83 -8.32
N PRO A 134 8.87 -11.88 -8.94
CA PRO A 134 8.39 -10.50 -9.03
C PRO A 134 7.20 -10.39 -9.98
N VAL A 135 6.09 -9.80 -9.51
CA VAL A 135 4.84 -9.62 -10.25
C VAL A 135 4.49 -8.14 -10.33
N CYS A 136 4.53 -7.56 -11.53
CA CYS A 136 4.10 -6.19 -11.78
C CYS A 136 2.57 -6.17 -11.99
N ALA A 137 1.82 -5.67 -11.01
CA ALA A 137 0.37 -5.68 -11.04
C ALA A 137 -0.26 -4.63 -10.14
N ASP A 138 -1.49 -4.24 -10.45
CA ASP A 138 -2.37 -3.50 -9.54
C ASP A 138 -3.15 -4.50 -8.67
N PHE A 139 -2.79 -4.61 -7.40
CA PHE A 139 -3.45 -5.52 -6.45
C PHE A 139 -4.92 -5.13 -6.14
N ASN A 140 -5.38 -3.96 -6.61
CA ASN A 140 -6.80 -3.60 -6.55
C ASN A 140 -7.66 -4.33 -7.59
N GLN A 141 -7.01 -4.99 -8.56
CA GLN A 141 -7.67 -5.80 -9.57
C GLN A 141 -7.61 -7.29 -9.22
N LYS A 142 -8.44 -8.09 -9.92
CA LYS A 142 -8.33 -9.54 -9.80
C LYS A 142 -7.00 -10.01 -10.37
N LEU A 143 -6.18 -10.62 -9.54
CA LEU A 143 -4.87 -11.13 -9.92
C LEU A 143 -4.93 -12.64 -10.20
N ALA A 144 -4.27 -13.05 -11.28
CA ALA A 144 -3.87 -14.44 -11.49
C ALA A 144 -2.35 -14.49 -11.35
N LEU A 145 -1.87 -15.05 -10.23
CA LEU A 145 -0.44 -15.23 -10.04
C LEU A 145 0.13 -16.21 -11.08
N PRO A 146 1.43 -16.10 -11.43
CA PRO A 146 2.09 -17.09 -12.24
C PRO A 146 2.00 -18.48 -11.58
N ASP A 147 2.19 -19.54 -12.38
CA ASP A 147 2.30 -20.88 -11.83
C ASP A 147 3.49 -20.95 -10.88
N LEU A 148 3.17 -21.10 -9.59
CA LEU A 148 4.15 -21.19 -8.50
C LEU A 148 4.53 -22.65 -8.19
N SER A 149 4.13 -23.59 -9.04
CA SER A 149 4.48 -25.02 -8.85
C SER A 149 6.02 -25.25 -8.78
N PRO A 150 6.49 -26.11 -7.88
CA PRO A 150 5.75 -27.15 -7.15
C PRO A 150 5.32 -26.77 -5.73
N LEU A 151 4.99 -25.51 -5.47
CA LEU A 151 4.71 -25.00 -4.14
C LEU A 151 3.28 -25.38 -3.70
N ASP A 152 3.14 -26.56 -3.11
CA ASP A 152 1.96 -27.01 -2.36
C ASP A 152 1.98 -26.37 -0.94
N GLN A 153 2.18 -25.04 -0.86
CA GLN A 153 2.66 -24.35 0.32
C GLN A 153 1.60 -23.42 0.91
N ARG A 154 1.73 -23.16 2.22
CA ARG A 154 0.87 -22.21 2.93
C ARG A 154 1.18 -20.78 2.49
N GLY A 155 0.29 -20.14 1.75
CA GLY A 155 0.40 -18.74 1.37
C GLY A 155 0.20 -17.81 2.58
N LEU A 156 1.16 -16.94 2.85
CA LEU A 156 1.07 -15.84 3.80
C LEU A 156 1.04 -14.53 3.02
N ILE A 157 -0.07 -13.83 3.08
CA ILE A 157 -0.09 -12.44 2.60
C ILE A 157 0.60 -11.55 3.65
N PHE A 158 1.61 -10.80 3.26
CA PHE A 158 2.22 -9.75 4.08
C PHE A 158 1.81 -8.39 3.53
N PHE A 159 1.00 -7.64 4.29
CA PHE A 159 0.44 -6.37 3.85
C PHE A 159 0.76 -5.25 4.84
N PRO A 160 2.03 -4.77 4.86
CA PRO A 160 2.51 -3.78 5.81
C PRO A 160 2.13 -2.34 5.44
N GLY A 161 2.55 -1.39 6.28
CA GLY A 161 2.52 0.05 6.00
C GLY A 161 1.18 0.72 6.19
N SER A 162 0.20 0.02 6.74
CA SER A 162 -1.19 0.52 6.84
C SER A 162 -1.80 0.92 5.50
N THR A 163 -1.32 0.33 4.39
CA THR A 163 -1.84 0.56 3.03
C THR A 163 -3.35 0.32 2.95
N ILE A 164 -3.87 -0.62 3.74
CA ILE A 164 -5.30 -0.89 3.88
C ILE A 164 -6.11 0.34 4.33
N GLY A 165 -5.47 1.27 5.03
CA GLY A 165 -6.04 2.54 5.45
C GLY A 165 -6.37 3.51 4.30
N ASN A 166 -5.86 3.27 3.09
CA ASN A 166 -6.15 4.11 1.94
C ASN A 166 -7.53 3.83 1.32
N PHE A 167 -8.23 2.80 1.81
CA PHE A 167 -9.50 2.35 1.25
C PHE A 167 -10.68 2.65 2.20
N PRO A 168 -11.80 3.21 1.70
CA PRO A 168 -13.05 3.28 2.45
C PRO A 168 -13.57 1.87 2.75
N GLU A 169 -14.43 1.74 3.77
CA GLU A 169 -14.80 0.43 4.33
C GLU A 169 -15.30 -0.58 3.30
N PRO A 170 -16.20 -0.25 2.35
CA PRO A 170 -16.64 -1.24 1.35
C PRO A 170 -15.51 -1.75 0.46
N GLU A 171 -14.61 -0.87 0.04
CA GLU A 171 -13.46 -1.21 -0.80
C GLU A 171 -12.41 -2.00 -0.01
N ARG A 172 -12.21 -1.66 1.27
CA ARG A 172 -11.35 -2.37 2.22
C ARG A 172 -11.79 -3.81 2.39
N ILE A 173 -13.08 -4.05 2.62
CA ILE A 173 -13.65 -5.40 2.71
C ILE A 173 -13.43 -6.17 1.40
N ALA A 174 -13.73 -5.55 0.26
CA ALA A 174 -13.52 -6.16 -1.04
C ALA A 174 -12.03 -6.48 -1.31
N LEU A 175 -11.10 -5.59 -0.89
CA LEU A 175 -9.66 -5.86 -0.99
C LEU A 175 -9.25 -7.04 -0.11
N LEU A 176 -9.67 -7.07 1.16
CA LEU A 176 -9.38 -8.20 2.05
C LEU A 176 -9.89 -9.53 1.51
N GLN A 177 -11.10 -9.54 0.90
CA GLN A 177 -11.64 -10.73 0.23
C GLN A 177 -10.77 -11.15 -0.97
N ARG A 178 -10.33 -10.21 -1.81
CA ARG A 178 -9.44 -10.49 -2.93
C ARG A 178 -8.08 -11.03 -2.48
N LEU A 179 -7.50 -10.46 -1.42
CA LEU A 179 -6.26 -10.97 -0.85
C LEU A 179 -6.40 -12.45 -0.45
N GLY A 180 -7.54 -12.85 0.13
CA GLY A 180 -7.83 -14.25 0.43
C GLY A 180 -7.88 -15.16 -0.81
N GLN A 181 -8.19 -14.62 -1.97
CA GLN A 181 -8.32 -15.35 -3.23
C GLN A 181 -7.02 -15.43 -4.05
N ILE A 182 -6.00 -14.64 -3.72
CA ILE A 182 -4.75 -14.56 -4.52
C ILE A 182 -4.08 -15.92 -4.69
N CYS A 183 -4.16 -16.80 -3.70
CA CYS A 183 -3.52 -18.12 -3.70
C CYS A 183 -4.50 -19.23 -3.27
N GLU A 184 -5.80 -19.12 -3.59
CA GLU A 184 -6.70 -20.24 -3.32
C GLU A 184 -6.22 -21.53 -4.01
N PRO A 185 -6.28 -22.68 -3.33
CA PRO A 185 -6.81 -22.94 -1.97
C PRO A 185 -5.77 -22.75 -0.85
N HIS A 186 -4.58 -22.23 -1.12
CA HIS A 186 -3.39 -22.31 -0.25
C HIS A 186 -3.17 -21.11 0.68
N VAL A 187 -3.96 -20.02 0.59
CA VAL A 187 -3.82 -18.88 1.53
C VAL A 187 -4.25 -19.28 2.92
N SER A 188 -3.29 -19.31 3.85
CA SER A 188 -3.52 -19.70 5.24
C SER A 188 -3.51 -18.51 6.20
N GLY A 189 -2.90 -17.37 5.84
CA GLY A 189 -2.73 -16.24 6.73
C GLY A 189 -2.54 -14.90 6.04
N LEU A 190 -2.85 -13.85 6.79
CA LEU A 190 -2.58 -12.45 6.44
C LEU A 190 -1.94 -11.76 7.65
N LEU A 191 -0.68 -11.35 7.50
CA LEU A 191 0.00 -10.46 8.43
C LEU A 191 -0.14 -9.03 7.90
N ILE A 192 -0.92 -8.20 8.61
CA ILE A 192 -1.30 -6.87 8.14
C ILE A 192 -0.92 -5.79 9.16
N GLY A 193 -0.34 -4.70 8.66
CA GLY A 193 -0.05 -3.50 9.44
C GLY A 193 -1.21 -2.52 9.41
N ILE A 194 -1.56 -1.97 10.58
CA ILE A 194 -2.58 -0.93 10.73
C ILE A 194 -2.08 0.22 11.60
N ASP A 195 -2.36 1.43 11.17
CA ASP A 195 -2.10 2.65 11.92
C ASP A 195 -3.23 2.89 12.93
N LEU A 196 -2.88 3.00 14.23
CA LEU A 196 -3.87 3.10 15.29
C LEU A 196 -4.37 4.54 15.48
N ILE A 197 -5.56 4.70 16.08
CA ILE A 197 -6.13 6.01 16.46
C ILE A 197 -5.27 6.63 17.55
N LYS A 198 -4.89 7.91 17.37
CA LYS A 198 -4.05 8.65 18.30
C LYS A 198 -4.28 10.15 18.21
N ASP A 199 -3.44 10.93 18.88
CA ASP A 199 -3.50 12.39 18.91
C ASP A 199 -3.53 13.02 17.50
N ARG A 200 -4.46 13.94 17.30
CA ARG A 200 -4.69 14.64 16.03
C ARG A 200 -3.43 15.34 15.50
N LYS A 201 -2.68 16.01 16.37
CA LYS A 201 -1.51 16.79 15.95
C LYS A 201 -0.41 15.87 15.43
N ARG A 202 -0.20 14.71 16.06
CA ARG A 202 0.74 13.70 15.60
C ARG A 202 0.33 13.17 14.22
N LEU A 203 -0.96 12.90 14.04
CA LEU A 203 -1.50 12.42 12.77
C LEU A 203 -1.31 13.45 11.64
N GLU A 204 -1.66 14.71 11.86
CA GLU A 204 -1.53 15.77 10.85
C GLU A 204 -0.06 16.03 10.51
N GLN A 205 0.84 16.06 11.51
CA GLN A 205 2.28 16.25 11.26
C GLN A 205 2.92 15.15 10.42
N ALA A 206 2.42 13.91 10.50
CA ALA A 206 2.94 12.81 9.70
C ALA A 206 2.62 12.95 8.20
N TYR A 207 1.58 13.71 7.86
CA TYR A 207 1.14 13.93 6.47
C TYR A 207 1.33 15.37 5.99
N ASP A 208 1.87 16.24 6.84
CA ASP A 208 2.22 17.64 6.52
C ASP A 208 3.51 18.02 7.26
N ASP A 209 4.62 17.42 6.83
CA ASP A 209 5.94 17.56 7.44
C ASP A 209 6.55 18.95 7.18
N LYS A 210 7.36 19.41 8.12
CA LYS A 210 8.00 20.75 8.07
C LYS A 210 8.96 20.93 6.91
N LYS A 211 9.53 19.83 6.37
CA LYS A 211 10.46 19.87 5.22
C LYS A 211 9.72 19.93 3.89
N GLY A 212 8.40 19.69 3.87
CA GLY A 212 7.57 19.71 2.68
C GLY A 212 7.77 18.51 1.75
N VAL A 213 8.31 17.40 2.25
CA VAL A 213 8.51 16.20 1.44
C VAL A 213 7.17 15.57 1.06
N THR A 214 6.23 15.50 2.01
CA THR A 214 4.87 15.00 1.75
C THR A 214 4.12 15.90 0.78
N ALA A 215 4.29 17.22 0.89
CA ALA A 215 3.74 18.17 -0.09
C ALA A 215 4.30 17.91 -1.50
N ALA A 216 5.62 17.71 -1.62
CA ALA A 216 6.25 17.36 -2.89
C ALA A 216 5.76 16.04 -3.46
N PHE A 217 5.52 15.03 -2.61
CA PHE A 217 4.94 13.75 -2.98
C PHE A 217 3.51 13.92 -3.52
N ASN A 218 2.66 14.67 -2.84
CA ASN A 218 1.29 14.92 -3.27
C ASN A 218 1.24 15.70 -4.60
N LEU A 219 2.04 16.75 -4.75
CA LEU A 219 2.15 17.54 -5.99
C LEU A 219 2.73 16.73 -7.17
N ASN A 220 3.56 15.72 -6.89
CA ASN A 220 4.09 14.85 -7.93
C ASN A 220 3.00 14.07 -8.67
N LEU A 221 1.85 13.82 -8.04
CA LEU A 221 0.68 13.21 -8.70
C LEU A 221 0.27 13.98 -9.96
N LEU A 222 0.16 15.32 -9.88
CA LEU A 222 -0.17 16.16 -11.02
C LEU A 222 0.95 16.14 -12.08
N SER A 223 2.21 16.09 -11.65
CA SER A 223 3.36 15.98 -12.55
C SER A 223 3.36 14.65 -13.29
N HIS A 224 3.00 13.55 -12.62
CA HIS A 224 2.84 12.22 -13.23
C HIS A 224 1.70 12.24 -14.27
N ILE A 225 0.53 12.75 -13.91
CA ILE A 225 -0.62 12.88 -14.83
C ILE A 225 -0.24 13.72 -16.05
N ASN A 226 0.47 14.84 -15.87
CA ASN A 226 0.95 15.67 -16.99
C ASN A 226 1.83 14.85 -17.97
N ARG A 227 2.76 14.06 -17.45
CA ARG A 227 3.66 13.23 -18.29
C ARG A 227 2.91 12.10 -18.98
N ALA A 228 2.09 11.35 -18.24
CA ALA A 228 1.44 10.14 -18.73
C ALA A 228 0.29 10.45 -19.70
N LEU A 229 -0.51 11.48 -19.42
CA LEU A 229 -1.74 11.79 -20.15
C LEU A 229 -1.64 13.07 -20.99
N LYS A 230 -0.46 13.69 -21.07
CA LYS A 230 -0.24 14.98 -21.76
C LYS A 230 -1.19 16.07 -21.23
N ALA A 231 -1.45 16.07 -19.94
CA ALA A 231 -2.21 17.08 -19.25
C ALA A 231 -1.40 18.38 -19.07
N ASN A 232 -2.05 19.46 -18.65
CA ASN A 232 -1.40 20.77 -18.49
C ASN A 232 -1.65 21.39 -17.10
N PHE A 233 -1.66 20.59 -16.04
CA PHE A 233 -1.62 21.14 -14.68
C PHE A 233 -0.41 22.07 -14.51
N VAL A 234 -0.63 23.27 -13.98
CA VAL A 234 0.43 24.17 -13.55
C VAL A 234 0.69 23.90 -12.07
N ILE A 235 1.71 23.13 -11.78
CA ILE A 235 1.95 22.55 -10.44
C ILE A 235 2.04 23.62 -9.36
N ASP A 236 2.74 24.73 -9.63
CA ASP A 236 2.95 25.86 -8.71
C ASP A 236 1.65 26.64 -8.40
N GLN A 237 0.52 26.24 -8.97
CA GLN A 237 -0.81 26.80 -8.71
C GLN A 237 -1.67 25.87 -7.86
N PHE A 238 -1.07 24.87 -7.25
CA PHE A 238 -1.72 23.96 -6.31
C PHE A 238 -0.92 23.88 -5.02
N THR A 239 -1.63 23.93 -3.90
CA THR A 239 -1.04 23.82 -2.55
C THR A 239 -1.48 22.51 -1.90
N HIS A 240 -0.55 21.79 -1.31
CA HIS A 240 -0.82 20.60 -0.50
C HIS A 240 -1.51 20.98 0.81
N ARG A 241 -2.45 20.14 1.25
CA ARG A 241 -3.10 20.23 2.55
C ARG A 241 -3.41 18.85 3.08
N ALA A 242 -3.10 18.60 4.37
CA ALA A 242 -3.51 17.41 5.09
C ALA A 242 -4.37 17.78 6.31
N LEU A 243 -5.43 17.02 6.56
CA LEU A 243 -6.39 17.25 7.64
C LEU A 243 -6.79 15.93 8.29
N PHE A 244 -6.93 15.94 9.62
CA PHE A 244 -7.57 14.83 10.31
C PHE A 244 -9.09 15.02 10.35
N ASN A 245 -9.79 14.13 9.65
CA ASN A 245 -11.24 14.01 9.71
C ASN A 245 -11.62 13.11 10.90
N GLN A 246 -12.08 13.72 11.99
CA GLN A 246 -12.40 13.01 13.22
C GLN A 246 -13.65 12.12 13.09
N GLU A 247 -14.62 12.51 12.28
CA GLU A 247 -15.86 11.75 12.06
C GLU A 247 -15.57 10.38 11.43
N HIS A 248 -14.62 10.37 10.50
CA HIS A 248 -14.22 9.16 9.76
C HIS A 248 -12.92 8.52 10.27
N SER A 249 -12.32 9.09 11.34
CA SER A 249 -11.02 8.62 11.88
C SER A 249 -9.96 8.42 10.79
N ARG A 250 -9.74 9.43 9.94
CA ARG A 250 -8.76 9.35 8.85
C ARG A 250 -8.06 10.68 8.59
N ILE A 251 -6.83 10.63 8.10
CA ILE A 251 -6.21 11.76 7.43
C ILE A 251 -6.76 11.83 5.99
N GLU A 252 -6.98 13.02 5.52
CA GLU A 252 -7.33 13.32 4.14
C GLU A 252 -6.29 14.26 3.56
N MET A 253 -5.71 13.89 2.40
CA MET A 253 -4.81 14.75 1.65
C MET A 253 -5.53 15.39 0.47
N TYR A 254 -5.19 16.65 0.23
CA TYR A 254 -5.77 17.46 -0.82
C TYR A 254 -4.71 18.22 -1.59
N LEU A 255 -5.03 18.54 -2.86
CA LEU A 255 -4.39 19.56 -3.67
C LEU A 255 -5.40 20.67 -3.93
N VAL A 256 -5.12 21.85 -3.38
CA VAL A 256 -6.02 23.01 -3.44
C VAL A 256 -5.56 23.95 -4.54
N SER A 257 -6.46 24.33 -5.44
CA SER A 257 -6.17 25.31 -6.49
C SER A 257 -6.04 26.73 -5.92
N ASP A 258 -4.94 27.41 -6.17
CA ASP A 258 -4.66 28.75 -5.64
C ASP A 258 -5.38 29.86 -6.42
N ARG A 259 -5.97 29.53 -7.58
CA ARG A 259 -6.69 30.45 -8.46
C ARG A 259 -7.75 29.77 -9.31
N ASP A 260 -8.56 30.56 -9.99
CA ASP A 260 -9.41 30.09 -11.08
C ASP A 260 -8.52 29.64 -12.25
N GLN A 261 -8.67 28.40 -12.69
CA GLN A 261 -7.87 27.85 -13.79
C GLN A 261 -8.61 26.72 -14.53
N GLN A 262 -8.07 26.34 -15.68
CA GLN A 262 -8.59 25.24 -16.49
C GLN A 262 -7.44 24.27 -16.82
N VAL A 263 -7.72 22.98 -16.69
CA VAL A 263 -6.80 21.90 -17.00
C VAL A 263 -7.38 21.04 -18.13
N LYS A 264 -6.55 20.74 -19.13
CA LYS A 264 -6.93 19.90 -20.28
C LYS A 264 -6.31 18.53 -20.14
N ILE A 265 -7.12 17.48 -20.29
CA ILE A 265 -6.69 16.07 -20.22
C ILE A 265 -7.52 15.26 -21.20
N GLY A 266 -6.90 14.49 -22.11
CA GLY A 266 -7.60 13.58 -23.01
C GLY A 266 -8.66 14.23 -23.93
N GLY A 267 -8.52 15.54 -24.19
CA GLY A 267 -9.50 16.31 -24.96
C GLY A 267 -10.61 16.98 -24.13
N GLU A 268 -10.71 16.68 -22.86
CA GLU A 268 -11.65 17.30 -21.91
C GLU A 268 -11.02 18.50 -21.18
N VAL A 269 -11.88 19.42 -20.67
CA VAL A 269 -11.47 20.60 -19.91
C VAL A 269 -12.11 20.57 -18.54
N PHE A 270 -11.28 20.60 -17.49
CA PHE A 270 -11.70 20.65 -16.11
C PHE A 270 -11.43 22.03 -15.54
N ALA A 271 -12.49 22.71 -15.09
CA ALA A 271 -12.38 24.01 -14.44
C ALA A 271 -12.14 23.83 -12.93
N PHE A 272 -11.33 24.71 -12.38
CA PHE A 272 -11.08 24.86 -10.95
C PHE A 272 -11.34 26.30 -10.55
N ARG A 273 -12.01 26.48 -9.42
CA ARG A 273 -12.10 27.78 -8.74
C ARG A 273 -10.96 27.93 -7.76
N SER A 274 -10.58 29.14 -7.44
CA SER A 274 -9.68 29.42 -6.32
C SER A 274 -10.24 28.80 -5.03
N GLY A 275 -9.42 28.04 -4.32
CA GLY A 275 -9.81 27.30 -3.12
C GLY A 275 -10.48 25.92 -3.39
N GLU A 276 -10.74 25.57 -4.65
CA GLU A 276 -11.30 24.25 -4.97
C GLU A 276 -10.24 23.16 -4.77
N ALA A 277 -10.62 22.06 -4.09
CA ALA A 277 -9.73 20.99 -3.72
C ALA A 277 -9.95 19.72 -4.55
N ILE A 278 -8.87 19.01 -4.81
CA ILE A 278 -8.86 17.64 -5.29
C ILE A 278 -8.49 16.75 -4.08
N HIS A 279 -9.34 15.81 -3.69
CA HIS A 279 -9.00 14.80 -2.72
C HIS A 279 -8.09 13.76 -3.36
N THR A 280 -6.91 13.53 -2.78
CA THR A 280 -5.88 12.67 -3.37
C THR A 280 -5.62 11.40 -2.57
N GLU A 281 -5.83 11.41 -1.25
CA GLU A 281 -5.67 10.23 -0.39
C GLU A 281 -6.54 10.32 0.86
N SER A 282 -7.04 9.19 1.30
CA SER A 282 -7.51 8.95 2.66
C SER A 282 -6.58 7.97 3.36
N ALA A 283 -6.26 8.21 4.64
CA ALA A 283 -5.48 7.29 5.46
C ALA A 283 -6.23 7.03 6.79
N TYR A 284 -7.05 5.98 6.79
CA TYR A 284 -7.88 5.60 7.94
C TYR A 284 -7.02 5.10 9.10
N LYS A 285 -7.48 5.39 10.32
CA LYS A 285 -6.89 4.95 11.58
C LYS A 285 -7.87 4.03 12.29
N PHE A 286 -7.34 3.01 12.96
CA PHE A 286 -8.14 1.91 13.50
C PHE A 286 -7.91 1.72 15.00
N SER A 287 -8.83 1.01 15.67
CA SER A 287 -8.46 0.18 16.82
C SER A 287 -8.29 -1.27 16.34
N VAL A 288 -7.60 -2.09 17.12
CA VAL A 288 -7.42 -3.53 16.82
C VAL A 288 -8.78 -4.21 16.67
N GLU A 289 -9.72 -3.90 17.59
CA GLU A 289 -11.07 -4.48 17.59
C GLU A 289 -11.89 -4.07 16.37
N SER A 290 -11.84 -2.78 16.00
CA SER A 290 -12.60 -2.28 14.84
C SER A 290 -12.09 -2.87 13.52
N PHE A 291 -10.76 -3.09 13.43
CA PHE A 291 -10.19 -3.71 12.26
C PHE A 291 -10.46 -5.23 12.22
N ALA A 292 -10.39 -5.92 13.37
CA ALA A 292 -10.73 -7.33 13.47
C ALA A 292 -12.18 -7.61 13.02
N GLU A 293 -13.13 -6.72 13.39
CA GLU A 293 -14.51 -6.82 12.92
C GLU A 293 -14.64 -6.60 11.39
N THR A 294 -13.88 -5.63 10.84
CA THR A 294 -13.81 -5.43 9.39
C THR A 294 -13.26 -6.67 8.68
N ALA A 295 -12.20 -7.25 9.22
CA ALA A 295 -11.57 -8.46 8.69
C ALA A 295 -12.52 -9.67 8.75
N ARG A 296 -13.26 -9.84 9.84
CA ARG A 296 -14.28 -10.89 9.99
C ARG A 296 -15.34 -10.82 8.90
N ARG A 297 -15.80 -9.63 8.52
CA ARG A 297 -16.75 -9.43 7.41
C ARG A 297 -16.16 -9.83 6.05
N ALA A 298 -14.83 -9.84 5.94
CA ALA A 298 -14.08 -10.30 4.78
C ALA A 298 -13.65 -11.78 4.88
N LYS A 299 -14.18 -12.55 5.85
CA LYS A 299 -13.87 -13.97 6.13
C LYS A 299 -12.44 -14.22 6.63
N TRP A 300 -11.89 -13.26 7.36
CA TRP A 300 -10.62 -13.39 8.07
C TRP A 300 -10.88 -13.43 9.57
N HIS A 301 -10.25 -14.36 10.28
CA HIS A 301 -10.34 -14.51 11.73
C HIS A 301 -9.11 -13.94 12.39
N PHE A 302 -9.31 -13.10 13.40
CA PHE A 302 -8.23 -12.55 14.22
C PHE A 302 -7.60 -13.67 15.05
N GLU A 303 -6.26 -13.78 14.96
CA GLU A 303 -5.47 -14.76 15.73
C GLU A 303 -4.62 -14.07 16.80
N GLY A 304 -4.00 -12.94 16.50
CA GLY A 304 -3.16 -12.21 17.43
C GLY A 304 -2.71 -10.87 16.88
N SER A 305 -2.15 -10.04 17.76
CA SER A 305 -1.60 -8.74 17.38
C SER A 305 -0.37 -8.38 18.20
N TRP A 306 0.51 -7.58 17.61
CA TRP A 306 1.71 -7.00 18.21
C TRP A 306 1.66 -5.49 18.03
N THR A 307 1.89 -4.74 19.10
CA THR A 307 1.89 -3.28 19.11
C THR A 307 3.19 -2.74 19.69
N ASP A 308 3.53 -1.51 19.35
CA ASP A 308 4.57 -0.77 20.05
C ASP A 308 4.09 -0.31 21.44
N PRO A 309 4.99 0.03 22.39
CA PRO A 309 4.64 0.45 23.73
C PRO A 309 3.74 1.69 23.81
N ASP A 310 3.79 2.57 22.80
CA ASP A 310 2.99 3.79 22.72
C ASP A 310 1.65 3.58 21.97
N GLU A 311 1.35 2.34 21.56
CA GLU A 311 0.14 1.99 20.80
C GLU A 311 -0.08 2.85 19.55
N LEU A 312 1.01 3.14 18.81
CA LEU A 312 0.95 3.94 17.60
C LEU A 312 0.56 3.10 16.38
N PHE A 313 0.99 1.84 16.37
CA PHE A 313 0.83 0.94 15.23
C PHE A 313 0.59 -0.49 15.71
N ALA A 314 -0.09 -1.30 14.90
CA ALA A 314 -0.26 -2.72 15.18
C ALA A 314 0.01 -3.58 13.94
N LEU A 315 0.63 -4.73 14.16
CA LEU A 315 0.62 -5.86 13.24
C LEU A 315 -0.43 -6.86 13.72
N LEU A 316 -1.31 -7.28 12.85
CA LEU A 316 -2.34 -8.28 13.12
C LEU A 316 -2.08 -9.52 12.28
N LEU A 317 -2.13 -10.69 12.91
CA LEU A 317 -2.20 -11.98 12.22
C LEU A 317 -3.66 -12.42 12.13
N LEU A 318 -4.10 -12.65 10.90
CA LEU A 318 -5.43 -13.11 10.56
C LEU A 318 -5.33 -14.45 9.84
N ARG A 319 -6.32 -15.33 10.04
CA ARG A 319 -6.44 -16.62 9.33
C ARG A 319 -7.66 -16.64 8.42
N SER A 320 -7.52 -17.23 7.26
CA SER A 320 -8.66 -17.48 6.37
C SER A 320 -9.59 -18.53 6.94
N GLU A 321 -10.89 -18.43 6.69
CA GLU A 321 -11.80 -19.55 6.95
C GLU A 321 -11.35 -20.78 6.14
N PRO A 322 -11.29 -21.95 6.76
CA PRO A 322 -11.06 -23.18 6.00
C PRO A 322 -12.17 -23.31 4.94
N ASN A 323 -11.78 -23.53 3.70
CA ASN A 323 -12.74 -23.78 2.63
C ASN A 323 -13.48 -25.07 2.95
N GLN A 324 -14.76 -25.00 3.31
CA GLN A 324 -15.59 -26.18 3.67
C GLN A 324 -15.88 -27.12 2.46
N ASN A 325 -15.34 -26.79 1.29
CA ASN A 325 -15.56 -27.50 0.02
C ASN A 325 -14.25 -28.08 -0.60
N ALA A 326 -13.20 -28.31 0.19
CA ALA A 326 -12.01 -28.99 -0.29
C ALA A 326 -12.01 -30.48 0.07
#